data_1df062cee0bbc765b17e8acfa352e468
#
_entry.id   1df062cee0bbc765b17e8acfa352e468
#
_cell.length_a   1.000
_cell.length_b   1.000
_cell.length_c   1.000
_cell.angle_alpha   90.00
_cell.angle_beta   90.00
_cell.angle_gamma   90.00
#
_symmetry.space_group_name_H-M   'P 1'
#
loop_
_entity.id
_entity.type
_entity.pdbx_description
1 polymer ?
#
loop_
_entity_poly.entity_id
_entity_poly.type
_entity_poly.pdbx_seq_one_letter_code
_entity_poly.pdbx_strand_id
1 'polypeptide(L)'
;MVMEVLNDLPPKNNFFMLVCFGSLFFYSCYSVNRDCIDFHTGSFEFITLINGEIKTSFFSRTEDLEIETYEGKIDSARIRWVNDCECILTKLNPKSNQDKRPVQIKILSTKGNAYIFEYSLVGKSENKQRGTIKKIK
;
A
#
# COMPACT_ATOMS: atom_id res chain seq x y z
N MET A 1 -8.75 52.82 45.40
CA MET A 1 -7.60 51.94 45.65
C MET A 1 -7.82 50.50 45.14
N VAL A 2 -9.03 50.04 44.95
CA VAL A 2 -9.28 48.71 44.37
C VAL A 2 -9.52 48.75 42.85
N MET A 3 -9.75 49.91 42.25
CA MET A 3 -10.02 50.08 40.84
C MET A 3 -8.76 50.36 39.98
N GLU A 4 -7.62 50.65 40.58
CA GLU A 4 -6.34 50.93 39.85
C GLU A 4 -5.51 49.71 39.55
N VAL A 5 -5.79 48.58 40.22
CA VAL A 5 -5.00 47.33 40.02
C VAL A 5 -5.53 46.48 38.83
N LEU A 6 -6.68 46.85 38.26
CA LEU A 6 -7.31 46.09 37.15
C LEU A 6 -6.86 46.52 35.73
N ASN A 7 -6.05 47.59 35.60
CA ASN A 7 -5.68 48.09 34.30
C ASN A 7 -4.32 47.61 33.77
N ASP A 8 -3.57 46.81 34.52
CA ASP A 8 -2.24 46.29 34.11
C ASP A 8 -2.20 44.79 33.74
N LEU A 9 -3.32 44.23 33.33
CA LEU A 9 -3.29 42.91 32.73
C LEU A 9 -2.96 43.07 31.23
N PRO A 10 -1.83 42.53 30.77
CA PRO A 10 -1.53 42.51 29.34
C PRO A 10 -2.62 41.70 28.62
N PRO A 11 -2.95 42.06 27.38
CA PRO A 11 -4.00 41.40 26.63
C PRO A 11 -3.59 39.94 26.37
N LYS A 12 -4.14 39.03 27.17
CA LYS A 12 -3.90 37.57 27.09
C LYS A 12 -4.31 36.94 25.74
N ASN A 13 -5.04 37.68 24.93
CA ASN A 13 -5.60 37.12 23.70
C ASN A 13 -4.62 37.04 22.52
N ASN A 14 -3.60 37.91 22.46
CA ASN A 14 -2.72 37.92 21.30
C ASN A 14 -1.64 36.82 21.35
N PHE A 15 -1.20 36.43 22.55
CA PHE A 15 -0.22 35.36 22.68
C PHE A 15 -0.83 33.99 22.39
N PHE A 16 -2.08 33.77 22.86
CA PHE A 16 -2.81 32.51 22.61
C PHE A 16 -3.18 32.37 21.13
N MET A 17 -3.56 33.45 20.47
CA MET A 17 -3.86 33.48 19.05
C MET A 17 -2.60 33.25 18.19
N LEU A 18 -1.46 33.76 18.62
CA LEU A 18 -0.18 33.56 17.92
C LEU A 18 0.33 32.10 18.04
N VAL A 19 0.10 31.44 19.18
CA VAL A 19 0.42 30.03 19.40
C VAL A 19 -0.50 29.11 18.57
N CYS A 20 -1.79 29.43 18.46
CA CYS A 20 -2.73 28.67 17.62
C CYS A 20 -2.42 28.81 16.12
N PHE A 21 -1.95 29.99 15.68
CA PHE A 21 -1.58 30.21 14.27
C PHE A 21 -0.27 29.53 13.89
N GLY A 22 0.66 29.40 14.84
CA GLY A 22 1.95 28.71 14.64
C GLY A 22 1.83 27.19 14.56
N SER A 23 0.80 26.59 15.16
CA SER A 23 0.60 25.12 15.14
C SER A 23 -0.01 24.58 13.85
N LEU A 24 -0.55 25.43 12.97
CA LEU A 24 -1.14 25.04 11.69
C LEU A 24 -0.11 24.72 10.59
N PHE A 25 1.17 25.10 10.77
CA PHE A 25 2.21 24.88 9.77
C PHE A 25 2.93 23.53 9.87
N PHE A 26 2.62 22.68 10.87
CA PHE A 26 3.26 21.37 11.04
C PHE A 26 2.51 20.20 10.44
N TYR A 27 1.43 20.42 9.71
CA TYR A 27 0.85 19.37 8.87
C TYR A 27 1.72 19.19 7.62
N SER A 28 2.93 18.66 7.81
CA SER A 28 3.70 18.09 6.72
C SER A 28 2.95 16.85 6.24
N CYS A 29 2.27 16.95 5.10
CA CYS A 29 1.81 15.78 4.37
C CYS A 29 3.05 14.99 3.97
N TYR A 30 3.39 13.95 4.73
CA TYR A 30 4.38 12.98 4.34
C TYR A 30 3.82 12.18 3.16
N SER A 31 4.12 12.61 1.94
CA SER A 31 3.84 11.81 0.75
C SER A 31 4.89 10.70 0.67
N VAL A 32 4.46 9.48 0.87
CA VAL A 32 5.33 8.30 0.62
C VAL A 32 5.63 8.30 -0.87
N ASN A 33 6.87 8.56 -1.23
CA ASN A 33 7.31 8.47 -2.61
C ASN A 33 7.28 6.98 -3.02
N ARG A 34 6.49 6.63 -4.03
CA ARG A 34 6.30 5.26 -4.51
C ARG A 34 6.75 5.19 -5.96
N ASP A 35 7.81 4.45 -6.20
CA ASP A 35 8.25 4.11 -7.57
C ASP A 35 7.65 2.74 -7.94
N CYS A 36 6.41 2.76 -8.40
CA CYS A 36 5.67 1.54 -8.68
C CYS A 36 5.93 1.00 -10.08
N ILE A 37 6.34 1.83 -11.02
CA ILE A 37 6.56 1.45 -12.43
C ILE A 37 7.65 0.39 -12.54
N ASP A 38 8.69 0.49 -11.74
CA ASP A 38 9.78 -0.49 -11.68
C ASP A 38 9.31 -1.92 -11.34
N PHE A 39 8.11 -2.05 -10.77
CA PHE A 39 7.53 -3.34 -10.37
C PHE A 39 6.46 -3.85 -11.34
N HIS A 40 6.24 -3.17 -12.47
CA HIS A 40 5.31 -3.64 -13.48
C HIS A 40 5.81 -4.90 -14.19
N THR A 41 7.12 -5.03 -14.36
CA THR A 41 7.74 -6.17 -15.03
C THR A 41 8.92 -6.71 -14.25
N GLY A 42 9.22 -7.99 -14.42
CA GLY A 42 10.37 -8.63 -13.81
C GLY A 42 10.05 -9.97 -13.17
N SER A 43 11.00 -10.48 -12.39
CA SER A 43 10.85 -11.69 -11.59
C SER A 43 10.84 -11.34 -10.11
N PHE A 44 9.97 -11.99 -9.36
CA PHE A 44 9.66 -11.63 -8.00
C PHE A 44 9.59 -12.86 -7.09
N GLU A 45 9.84 -12.62 -5.82
CA GLU A 45 9.70 -13.57 -4.72
C GLU A 45 8.68 -13.03 -3.71
N PHE A 46 7.75 -13.87 -3.31
CA PHE A 46 6.80 -13.61 -2.25
C PHE A 46 6.94 -14.65 -1.15
N ILE A 47 7.22 -14.17 0.06
CA ILE A 47 7.35 -15.01 1.24
C ILE A 47 6.17 -14.72 2.15
N THR A 48 5.47 -15.77 2.56
CA THR A 48 4.33 -15.68 3.47
C THR A 48 4.40 -16.77 4.54
N LEU A 49 3.70 -16.54 5.65
CA LEU A 49 3.56 -17.53 6.73
C LEU A 49 2.15 -18.14 6.66
N ILE A 50 2.08 -19.43 6.41
CA ILE A 50 0.82 -20.18 6.36
C ILE A 50 0.88 -21.28 7.43
N ASN A 51 -0.02 -21.24 8.40
CA ASN A 51 -0.10 -22.20 9.50
C ASN A 51 1.23 -22.40 10.27
N GLY A 52 2.01 -21.30 10.43
CA GLY A 52 3.31 -21.35 11.10
C GLY A 52 4.48 -21.82 10.23
N GLU A 53 4.24 -22.17 8.98
CA GLU A 53 5.28 -22.54 8.00
C GLU A 53 5.56 -21.41 7.03
N ILE A 54 6.84 -21.18 6.75
CA ILE A 54 7.26 -20.24 5.72
C ILE A 54 7.02 -20.87 4.35
N LYS A 55 6.22 -20.20 3.54
CA LYS A 55 5.94 -20.58 2.15
C LYS A 55 6.48 -19.50 1.21
N THR A 56 7.14 -19.95 0.15
CA THR A 56 7.70 -19.04 -0.86
C THR A 56 7.07 -19.34 -2.20
N SER A 57 6.60 -18.30 -2.88
CA SER A 57 6.22 -18.37 -4.28
C SER A 57 7.13 -17.48 -5.12
N PHE A 58 7.32 -17.87 -6.36
CA PHE A 58 8.04 -17.09 -7.36
C PHE A 58 7.09 -16.78 -8.50
N PHE A 59 7.15 -15.55 -8.98
CA PHE A 59 6.37 -15.18 -10.14
C PHE A 59 7.15 -14.27 -11.07
N SER A 60 6.84 -14.36 -12.33
CA SER A 60 7.32 -13.46 -13.38
C SER A 60 6.17 -12.63 -13.91
N ARG A 61 6.42 -11.38 -14.19
CA ARG A 61 5.45 -10.42 -14.65
C ARG A 61 5.92 -9.74 -15.92
N THR A 62 5.06 -9.74 -16.92
CA THR A 62 5.13 -8.89 -18.10
C THR A 62 4.10 -7.78 -17.98
N GLU A 63 3.91 -6.97 -19.02
CA GLU A 63 2.93 -5.87 -18.97
C GLU A 63 1.49 -6.33 -18.73
N ASP A 64 1.12 -7.53 -19.21
CA ASP A 64 -0.27 -8.03 -19.22
C ASP A 64 -0.42 -9.44 -18.62
N LEU A 65 0.68 -10.11 -18.29
CA LEU A 65 0.66 -11.50 -17.80
C LEU A 65 1.52 -11.67 -16.55
N GLU A 66 1.00 -12.40 -15.58
CA GLU A 66 1.73 -12.89 -14.41
C GLU A 66 1.70 -14.42 -14.39
N ILE A 67 2.85 -15.04 -14.22
CA ILE A 67 3.01 -16.50 -14.10
C ILE A 67 3.64 -16.79 -12.74
N GLU A 68 2.89 -17.47 -11.88
CA GLU A 68 3.33 -17.85 -10.54
C GLU A 68 3.68 -19.34 -10.48
N THR A 69 4.76 -19.66 -9.78
CA THR A 69 5.15 -21.01 -9.43
C THR A 69 5.13 -21.16 -7.91
N TYR A 70 4.26 -22.03 -7.43
CA TYR A 70 4.09 -22.33 -6.02
C TYR A 70 3.97 -23.82 -5.79
N GLU A 71 4.83 -24.41 -4.95
CA GLU A 71 4.87 -25.86 -4.64
C GLU A 71 4.82 -26.75 -5.91
N GLY A 72 5.58 -26.36 -6.95
CA GLY A 72 5.63 -27.10 -8.22
C GLY A 72 4.40 -26.94 -9.12
N LYS A 73 3.42 -26.12 -8.73
CA LYS A 73 2.26 -25.78 -9.55
C LYS A 73 2.48 -24.44 -10.23
N ILE A 74 2.06 -24.36 -11.48
CA ILE A 74 2.13 -23.13 -12.28
C ILE A 74 0.72 -22.60 -12.46
N ASP A 75 0.49 -21.36 -12.06
CA ASP A 75 -0.72 -20.60 -12.31
C ASP A 75 -0.41 -19.37 -13.14
N SER A 76 -1.34 -18.95 -13.97
CA SER A 76 -1.21 -17.76 -14.79
C SER A 76 -2.43 -16.85 -14.63
N ALA A 77 -2.16 -15.56 -14.59
CA ALA A 77 -3.17 -14.54 -14.47
C ALA A 77 -2.91 -13.40 -15.46
N ARG A 78 -3.96 -12.87 -16.03
CA ARG A 78 -3.89 -11.58 -16.73
C ARG A 78 -3.76 -10.48 -15.71
N ILE A 79 -2.81 -9.57 -15.95
CA ILE A 79 -2.63 -8.36 -15.16
C ILE A 79 -3.15 -7.16 -15.94
N ARG A 80 -3.87 -6.27 -15.27
CA ARG A 80 -4.31 -4.99 -15.83
C ARG A 80 -4.02 -3.88 -14.82
N TRP A 81 -3.13 -2.99 -15.18
CA TRP A 81 -2.81 -1.81 -14.36
C TRP A 81 -3.94 -0.79 -14.46
N VAL A 82 -4.45 -0.35 -13.32
CA VAL A 82 -5.47 0.70 -13.18
C VAL A 82 -4.80 2.07 -13.12
N ASN A 83 -3.67 2.10 -12.43
CA ASN A 83 -2.73 3.21 -12.35
C ASN A 83 -1.33 2.65 -12.04
N ASP A 84 -0.33 3.50 -11.87
CA ASP A 84 1.06 3.07 -11.65
C ASP A 84 1.24 2.12 -10.46
N CYS A 85 0.42 2.28 -9.41
CA CYS A 85 0.55 1.52 -8.16
C CYS A 85 -0.59 0.53 -7.89
N GLU A 86 -1.49 0.31 -8.83
CA GLU A 86 -2.66 -0.53 -8.61
C GLU A 86 -3.00 -1.36 -9.84
N CYS A 87 -3.17 -2.65 -9.66
CA CYS A 87 -3.54 -3.58 -10.72
C CYS A 87 -4.61 -4.58 -10.30
N ILE A 88 -5.21 -5.20 -11.30
CA ILE A 88 -6.19 -6.26 -11.16
C ILE A 88 -5.64 -7.52 -11.82
N LEU A 89 -5.60 -8.61 -11.05
CA LEU A 89 -5.25 -9.95 -11.52
C LEU A 89 -6.51 -10.77 -11.77
N THR A 90 -6.57 -11.43 -12.91
CA THR A 90 -7.64 -12.37 -13.28
C THR A 90 -7.02 -13.68 -13.72
N LYS A 91 -7.29 -14.77 -12.98
CA LYS A 91 -6.78 -16.10 -13.35
C LYS A 91 -7.24 -16.50 -14.74
N LEU A 92 -6.32 -17.05 -15.56
CA LEU A 92 -6.63 -17.52 -16.90
C LEU A 92 -7.32 -18.88 -16.90
N ASN A 93 -6.98 -19.76 -15.95
CA ASN A 93 -7.52 -21.11 -15.83
C ASN A 93 -8.15 -21.32 -14.45
N PRO A 94 -9.27 -20.68 -14.13
CA PRO A 94 -9.91 -20.81 -12.83
C PRO A 94 -10.48 -22.22 -12.63
N LYS A 95 -10.19 -22.85 -11.50
CA LYS A 95 -10.66 -24.19 -11.14
C LYS A 95 -11.90 -24.18 -10.24
N SER A 96 -12.22 -23.04 -9.66
CA SER A 96 -13.34 -22.84 -8.75
C SER A 96 -14.07 -21.52 -9.04
N ASN A 97 -15.25 -21.36 -8.49
CA ASN A 97 -15.98 -20.09 -8.58
C ASN A 97 -15.26 -18.94 -7.82
N GLN A 98 -14.48 -19.30 -6.82
CA GLN A 98 -13.66 -18.32 -6.09
C GLN A 98 -12.49 -17.84 -6.96
N ASP A 99 -11.85 -18.72 -7.72
CA ASP A 99 -10.75 -18.39 -8.62
C ASP A 99 -11.17 -17.49 -9.78
N LYS A 100 -12.45 -17.50 -10.16
CA LYS A 100 -12.99 -16.60 -11.19
C LYS A 100 -13.06 -15.14 -10.75
N ARG A 101 -12.92 -14.89 -9.42
CA ARG A 101 -13.05 -13.55 -8.88
C ARG A 101 -11.72 -12.82 -9.01
N PRO A 102 -11.71 -11.65 -9.65
CA PRO A 102 -10.48 -10.88 -9.80
C PRO A 102 -9.96 -10.39 -8.44
N VAL A 103 -8.65 -10.30 -8.34
CA VAL A 103 -7.94 -9.79 -7.17
C VAL A 103 -7.39 -8.42 -7.49
N GLN A 104 -7.67 -7.46 -6.63
CA GLN A 104 -7.09 -6.13 -6.67
C GLN A 104 -5.83 -6.10 -5.83
N ILE A 105 -4.74 -5.58 -6.40
CA ILE A 105 -3.46 -5.38 -5.72
C ILE A 105 -3.13 -3.89 -5.74
N LYS A 106 -2.75 -3.36 -4.58
CA LYS A 106 -2.32 -1.98 -4.41
C LYS A 106 -0.96 -1.93 -3.75
N ILE A 107 0.02 -1.33 -4.41
CA ILE A 107 1.34 -1.05 -3.84
C ILE A 107 1.22 0.11 -2.88
N LEU A 108 1.55 -0.10 -1.61
CA LEU A 108 1.45 0.88 -0.54
C LEU A 108 2.73 1.69 -0.38
N SER A 109 3.88 1.04 -0.53
CA SER A 109 5.20 1.67 -0.43
C SER A 109 6.24 0.85 -1.18
N THR A 110 7.29 1.52 -1.64
CA THR A 110 8.45 0.90 -2.30
C THR A 110 9.72 1.25 -1.56
N LYS A 111 10.65 0.31 -1.45
CA LYS A 111 11.98 0.53 -0.86
C LYS A 111 13.00 -0.38 -1.53
N GLY A 112 13.93 0.22 -2.28
CA GLY A 112 14.91 -0.55 -3.04
C GLY A 112 14.23 -1.50 -4.03
N ASN A 113 14.55 -2.79 -3.95
CA ASN A 113 13.96 -3.82 -4.80
C ASN A 113 12.73 -4.52 -4.19
N ALA A 114 12.11 -3.93 -3.18
CA ALA A 114 10.94 -4.51 -2.52
C ALA A 114 9.77 -3.52 -2.45
N TYR A 115 8.57 -4.06 -2.39
CA TYR A 115 7.37 -3.27 -2.13
C TYR A 115 6.44 -3.96 -1.14
N ILE A 116 5.73 -3.14 -0.36
CA ILE A 116 4.62 -3.57 0.48
C ILE A 116 3.33 -3.38 -0.31
N PHE A 117 2.49 -4.39 -0.33
CA PHE A 117 1.23 -4.34 -1.04
C PHE A 117 0.06 -4.77 -0.16
N GLU A 118 -1.11 -4.38 -0.59
CA GLU A 118 -2.40 -4.78 -0.04
C GLU A 118 -3.19 -5.45 -1.17
N TYR A 119 -3.86 -6.55 -0.86
CA TYR A 119 -4.71 -7.23 -1.83
C TYR A 119 -6.05 -7.64 -1.24
N SER A 120 -7.05 -7.68 -2.09
CA SER A 120 -8.42 -8.11 -1.77
C SER A 120 -9.13 -8.58 -3.04
N LEU A 121 -10.22 -9.29 -2.87
CA LEU A 121 -11.13 -9.56 -3.99
C LEU A 121 -11.80 -8.26 -4.42
N VAL A 122 -11.92 -8.03 -5.72
CA VAL A 122 -12.65 -6.87 -6.26
C VAL A 122 -14.07 -6.85 -5.70
N GLY A 123 -14.48 -5.69 -5.17
CA GLY A 123 -15.80 -5.51 -4.55
C GLY A 123 -15.92 -6.01 -3.09
N LYS A 124 -14.83 -6.51 -2.48
CA LYS A 124 -14.78 -6.90 -1.06
C LYS A 124 -13.58 -6.24 -0.36
N SER A 125 -13.70 -4.96 -0.08
CA SER A 125 -12.65 -4.18 0.61
C SER A 125 -12.50 -4.49 2.09
N GLU A 126 -13.38 -5.29 2.68
CA GLU A 126 -13.41 -5.58 4.12
C GLU A 126 -12.31 -6.56 4.56
N ASN A 127 -11.87 -7.43 3.65
CA ASN A 127 -10.88 -8.48 3.95
C ASN A 127 -9.57 -8.23 3.23
N LYS A 128 -8.98 -7.06 3.45
CA LYS A 128 -7.68 -6.72 2.89
C LYS A 128 -6.56 -7.43 3.63
N GLN A 129 -5.66 -8.01 2.87
CA GLN A 129 -4.44 -8.61 3.39
C GLN A 129 -3.22 -7.86 2.85
N ARG A 130 -2.11 -7.92 3.58
CA ARG A 130 -0.86 -7.26 3.22
C ARG A 130 0.27 -8.25 3.13
N GLY A 131 1.23 -7.92 2.30
CA GLY A 131 2.45 -8.69 2.15
C GLY A 131 3.59 -7.83 1.64
N THR A 132 4.77 -8.44 1.57
CA THR A 132 5.96 -7.83 0.99
C THR A 132 6.45 -8.71 -0.14
N ILE A 133 6.71 -8.10 -1.28
CA ILE A 133 7.28 -8.76 -2.45
C ILE A 133 8.64 -8.15 -2.73
N LYS A 134 9.58 -9.00 -3.13
CA LYS A 134 10.93 -8.62 -3.52
C LYS A 134 11.15 -8.91 -5.00
N LYS A 135 11.61 -7.92 -5.75
CA LYS A 135 12.08 -8.11 -7.12
C LYS A 135 13.45 -8.73 -7.12
N ILE A 136 13.66 -9.80 -7.89
CA ILE A 136 14.92 -10.54 -7.97
C ILE A 136 15.62 -10.38 -9.33
N LYS A 137 14.87 -9.97 -10.36
CA LYS A 137 15.36 -9.57 -11.70
C LYS A 137 14.42 -8.58 -12.35
#